data_ce59b5939a4898da93eeb17c519e8f0e
#
_entry.id   ce59b5939a4898da93eeb17c519e8f0e
#
_cell.length_a   1.000
_cell.length_b   1.000
_cell.length_c   1.000
_cell.angle_alpha   90.00
_cell.angle_beta   90.00
_cell.angle_gamma   90.00
#
_symmetry.space_group_name_H-M   'P 1'
#
loop_
_entity.id
_entity.type
_entity.pdbx_description
1 polymer ?
#
loop_
_entity_poly.entity_id
_entity_poly.type
_entity_poly.pdbx_seq_one_letter_code
_entity_poly.pdbx_strand_id
1 'polypeptide(L)'
;MTVTILPLLTPWPTTSSSCSLSPPPYKYHSSHSHHFTIISSFFAPATTTQSNLSKLSQMPIHTEKSGFIPLARRCSWEQDNSIGYDNNNNNGQRQGQLYSVFPTKSAVVSSVQGLFEFICSGPLIKKLGLTPEVVAVSIDRWLEYGLYLCRLFQLNELNLTVPQKARLYHYYIPVFFWCEDQISRHRSMFRDREDIPPLVIGFSAPQGCGKTTLVFALDYLFRVTDRKSATISIDDFYLTAEDQAKLREANPGNTLLEVRGNAGSHDLSFSIETLTALRKLTKEGMKMKLPRYDKSAYGGRGDRAEPSKWPEVEGPLTVVLFEGWMLGFKPLPTEVVKTIDPQLEVINKNLEAYYDAWDKFIEAWIVIKIKDPNCVYQWRLQAEVAMRAEGKPGMSDEEVMDFVSRYLPAYKAYLPKLYSEGPSGSDPEHLLMAEIDEERNPILGS
;
A
#
# COMPACT_ATOMS: atom_id res chain seq x y z
N MET A 1 55.63 -26.50 -8.58
CA MET A 1 55.68 -27.29 -9.85
C MET A 1 54.39 -26.97 -10.57
N THR A 2 54.47 -26.08 -11.50
CA THR A 2 54.22 -26.15 -12.95
C THR A 2 52.75 -26.45 -13.28
N VAL A 3 51.97 -25.44 -13.51
CA VAL A 3 51.56 -24.80 -14.80
C VAL A 3 51.05 -25.80 -15.85
N THR A 4 49.80 -25.65 -16.26
CA THR A 4 49.50 -25.62 -17.70
C THR A 4 48.15 -24.94 -17.96
N ILE A 5 48.25 -23.85 -18.72
CA ILE A 5 47.17 -23.10 -19.40
C ILE A 5 47.00 -23.73 -20.78
N LEU A 6 45.78 -23.71 -21.35
CA LEU A 6 45.51 -23.18 -22.70
C LEU A 6 44.07 -23.39 -23.16
N PRO A 7 43.61 -22.57 -24.11
CA PRO A 7 42.23 -22.24 -24.40
C PRO A 7 41.74 -22.86 -25.71
N LEU A 8 40.43 -22.71 -26.00
CA LEU A 8 39.97 -22.71 -27.41
C LEU A 8 38.69 -21.89 -27.59
N LEU A 9 38.84 -20.87 -28.34
CA LEU A 9 37.87 -20.07 -29.08
C LEU A 9 37.28 -20.86 -30.24
N THR A 10 35.99 -20.72 -30.54
CA THR A 10 35.47 -20.67 -31.93
C THR A 10 34.15 -19.88 -31.99
N PRO A 11 33.84 -19.33 -33.19
CA PRO A 11 33.05 -18.10 -33.29
C PRO A 11 31.59 -18.32 -33.77
N TRP A 12 30.82 -17.31 -33.60
CA TRP A 12 29.44 -17.17 -34.09
C TRP A 12 29.34 -17.03 -35.61
N PRO A 13 28.22 -17.43 -36.22
CA PRO A 13 27.81 -16.89 -37.52
C PRO A 13 26.71 -15.85 -37.38
N THR A 14 26.94 -14.72 -38.01
CA THR A 14 26.02 -13.65 -38.38
C THR A 14 25.06 -14.11 -39.48
N THR A 15 23.75 -13.92 -39.32
CA THR A 15 22.85 -13.67 -40.43
C THR A 15 21.77 -12.67 -40.05
N SER A 16 21.77 -11.59 -40.79
CA SER A 16 20.76 -10.54 -40.84
C SER A 16 19.48 -11.05 -41.48
N SER A 17 18.32 -10.73 -40.87
CA SER A 17 17.05 -10.62 -41.60
C SER A 17 16.11 -9.71 -40.81
N SER A 18 15.78 -8.59 -41.44
CA SER A 18 14.77 -7.64 -41.05
C SER A 18 13.37 -8.24 -41.19
N CYS A 19 12.58 -8.21 -40.12
CA CYS A 19 11.13 -8.27 -40.21
C CYS A 19 10.51 -7.41 -39.11
N SER A 20 9.80 -6.40 -39.53
CA SER A 20 8.91 -5.56 -38.77
C SER A 20 7.74 -6.38 -38.25
N LEU A 21 7.57 -6.46 -36.93
CA LEU A 21 6.33 -6.96 -36.30
C LEU A 21 5.97 -6.06 -35.13
N SER A 22 4.75 -5.53 -35.21
CA SER A 22 4.04 -4.80 -34.17
C SER A 22 3.94 -5.60 -32.87
N PRO A 23 3.97 -4.98 -31.68
CA PRO A 23 3.85 -5.72 -30.44
C PRO A 23 2.42 -6.25 -30.25
N PRO A 24 2.26 -7.48 -29.73
CA PRO A 24 0.95 -8.03 -29.41
C PRO A 24 0.38 -7.40 -28.12
N PRO A 25 -0.95 -7.36 -27.98
CA PRO A 25 -1.58 -6.80 -26.78
C PRO A 25 -1.29 -7.69 -25.57
N TYR A 26 -0.84 -7.07 -24.48
CA TYR A 26 -0.62 -7.73 -23.21
C TYR A 26 -1.90 -8.37 -22.69
N LYS A 27 -1.96 -9.68 -22.66
CA LYS A 27 -2.96 -10.43 -21.89
C LYS A 27 -2.52 -10.46 -20.43
N TYR A 28 -3.23 -9.73 -19.60
CA TYR A 28 -3.14 -9.80 -18.15
C TYR A 28 -3.62 -11.18 -17.69
N HIS A 29 -2.72 -12.02 -17.20
CA HIS A 29 -3.11 -13.19 -16.39
C HIS A 29 -3.22 -12.73 -14.94
N SER A 30 -4.45 -12.72 -14.44
CA SER A 30 -4.84 -12.29 -13.10
C SER A 30 -4.42 -13.31 -12.05
N SER A 31 -3.21 -13.17 -11.51
CA SER A 31 -2.85 -13.79 -10.22
C SER A 31 -3.18 -12.87 -9.02
N HIS A 32 -3.84 -11.74 -9.26
CA HIS A 32 -4.14 -10.74 -8.23
C HIS A 32 -5.57 -10.83 -7.66
N SER A 33 -6.39 -11.82 -8.03
CA SER A 33 -7.78 -11.91 -7.58
C SER A 33 -7.97 -12.01 -6.07
N HIS A 34 -6.99 -12.51 -5.32
CA HIS A 34 -7.09 -12.66 -3.87
C HIS A 34 -6.88 -11.34 -3.09
N HIS A 35 -6.16 -10.36 -3.66
CA HIS A 35 -5.98 -9.06 -3.01
C HIS A 35 -7.13 -8.08 -3.25
N PHE A 36 -7.81 -8.18 -4.40
CA PHE A 36 -8.91 -7.27 -4.73
C PHE A 36 -10.11 -7.38 -3.79
N THR A 37 -10.42 -8.58 -3.33
CA THR A 37 -11.60 -8.80 -2.47
C THR A 37 -11.39 -8.27 -1.05
N ILE A 38 -10.15 -8.33 -0.52
CA ILE A 38 -9.82 -7.75 0.79
C ILE A 38 -9.88 -6.21 0.72
N ILE A 39 -9.49 -5.62 -0.40
CA ILE A 39 -9.50 -4.16 -0.59
C ILE A 39 -10.93 -3.60 -0.61
N SER A 40 -11.87 -4.28 -1.26
CA SER A 40 -13.27 -3.83 -1.30
C SER A 40 -13.96 -3.89 0.08
N SER A 41 -13.60 -4.85 0.93
CA SER A 41 -14.16 -4.94 2.29
C SER A 41 -13.69 -3.83 3.23
N PHE A 42 -12.52 -3.23 2.99
CA PHE A 42 -12.03 -2.08 3.77
C PHE A 42 -12.78 -0.78 3.49
N PHE A 43 -13.49 -0.69 2.37
CA PHE A 43 -14.24 0.50 1.99
C PHE A 43 -15.77 0.34 2.15
N ALA A 44 -16.26 -0.83 2.59
CA ALA A 44 -17.68 -1.02 2.85
C ALA A 44 -18.10 -0.23 4.10
N PRO A 45 -19.21 0.52 4.05
CA PRO A 45 -19.77 1.13 5.25
C PRO A 45 -20.22 0.05 6.23
N ALA A 46 -20.01 0.26 7.52
CA ALA A 46 -20.63 -0.51 8.58
C ALA A 46 -22.15 -0.26 8.52
N THR A 47 -22.89 -1.06 7.77
CA THR A 47 -24.35 -1.06 7.77
C THR A 47 -24.86 -2.34 8.39
N THR A 48 -25.54 -2.14 9.48
CA THR A 48 -26.40 -3.10 10.16
C THR A 48 -27.50 -3.61 9.23
N THR A 49 -27.58 -4.97 9.08
CA THR A 49 -28.74 -5.83 8.82
C THR A 49 -29.94 -5.33 7.99
N GLN A 50 -30.31 -5.97 6.95
CA GLN A 50 -31.32 -7.04 6.79
C GLN A 50 -31.72 -7.25 5.33
N SER A 51 -31.66 -8.54 4.97
CA SER A 51 -32.55 -9.30 4.07
C SER A 51 -33.10 -8.65 2.81
N ASN A 52 -32.69 -9.14 1.65
CA ASN A 52 -33.51 -9.91 0.70
C ASN A 52 -32.76 -10.08 -0.62
N LEU A 53 -32.29 -11.28 -0.85
CA LEU A 53 -31.84 -11.76 -2.16
C LEU A 53 -33.00 -12.43 -2.85
N SER A 54 -33.40 -11.92 -4.00
CA SER A 54 -33.81 -12.80 -5.09
C SER A 54 -33.92 -12.06 -6.43
N LYS A 55 -33.23 -12.63 -7.43
CA LYS A 55 -33.46 -12.50 -8.88
C LYS A 55 -33.04 -11.21 -9.57
N LEU A 56 -31.94 -11.31 -10.29
CA LEU A 56 -31.87 -10.76 -11.66
C LEU A 56 -30.84 -11.56 -12.47
N SER A 57 -31.42 -12.34 -13.38
CA SER A 57 -30.73 -13.06 -14.44
C SER A 57 -30.53 -12.15 -15.65
N GLN A 58 -29.35 -12.29 -16.28
CA GLN A 58 -29.06 -12.17 -17.72
C GLN A 58 -29.60 -10.94 -18.47
N MET A 59 -28.68 -10.09 -18.91
CA MET A 59 -28.80 -9.38 -20.21
C MET A 59 -27.41 -9.17 -20.84
N PRO A 60 -27.33 -9.11 -22.19
CA PRO A 60 -26.10 -9.29 -22.95
C PRO A 60 -25.29 -7.99 -23.12
N ILE A 61 -23.99 -8.18 -23.25
CA ILE A 61 -22.99 -7.12 -23.50
C ILE A 61 -23.08 -6.70 -24.97
N HIS A 62 -23.44 -5.44 -25.23
CA HIS A 62 -23.18 -4.77 -26.50
C HIS A 62 -21.87 -3.99 -26.41
N THR A 63 -20.92 -4.36 -27.25
CA THR A 63 -19.67 -3.63 -27.46
C THR A 63 -19.91 -2.49 -28.42
N GLU A 64 -19.81 -1.26 -27.94
CA GLU A 64 -19.59 -0.10 -28.81
C GLU A 64 -18.18 0.48 -28.61
N LYS A 65 -17.49 0.58 -29.74
CA LYS A 65 -16.21 1.27 -29.87
C LYS A 65 -16.48 2.78 -29.84
N SER A 66 -15.95 3.49 -28.85
CA SER A 66 -15.86 4.94 -28.90
C SER A 66 -14.40 5.38 -28.79
N GLY A 67 -14.00 6.18 -29.78
CA GLY A 67 -12.66 6.67 -29.97
C GLY A 67 -12.25 7.71 -28.92
N PHE A 68 -10.95 7.73 -28.66
CA PHE A 68 -10.28 8.73 -27.85
C PHE A 68 -10.42 10.13 -28.48
N ILE A 69 -10.96 11.07 -27.71
CA ILE A 69 -10.86 12.51 -27.96
C ILE A 69 -10.10 13.13 -26.80
N PRO A 70 -9.01 13.89 -27.05
CA PRO A 70 -8.29 14.57 -25.97
C PRO A 70 -9.08 15.79 -25.52
N LEU A 71 -9.46 15.84 -24.24
CA LEU A 71 -10.07 16.99 -23.60
C LEU A 71 -8.98 18.01 -23.19
N ALA A 72 -8.57 18.81 -24.19
CA ALA A 72 -7.94 20.10 -23.94
C ALA A 72 -8.90 21.16 -24.50
N ARG A 73 -9.80 21.69 -23.65
CA ARG A 73 -10.45 22.98 -23.92
C ARG A 73 -10.61 23.76 -22.63
N ARG A 74 -9.99 24.94 -22.66
CA ARG A 74 -10.15 26.08 -21.74
C ARG A 74 -11.60 26.29 -21.35
N CYS A 75 -11.88 26.39 -20.06
CA CYS A 75 -13.04 27.12 -19.57
C CYS A 75 -12.63 28.56 -19.32
N SER A 76 -13.03 29.43 -20.23
CA SER A 76 -13.09 30.88 -20.00
C SER A 76 -14.35 31.19 -19.20
N TRP A 77 -14.20 31.81 -18.05
CA TRP A 77 -15.30 32.35 -17.26
C TRP A 77 -15.47 33.81 -17.67
N GLU A 78 -16.50 34.10 -18.42
CA GLU A 78 -17.02 35.47 -18.55
C GLU A 78 -18.12 35.69 -17.50
N GLN A 79 -17.93 36.74 -16.72
CA GLN A 79 -18.91 37.29 -15.82
C GLN A 79 -20.01 37.98 -16.65
N ASP A 80 -21.26 37.60 -16.45
CA ASP A 80 -22.38 38.45 -16.81
C ASP A 80 -23.13 38.86 -15.55
N ASN A 81 -22.89 40.13 -15.17
CA ASN A 81 -23.73 40.89 -14.26
C ASN A 81 -24.79 41.60 -15.10
N SER A 82 -26.05 41.26 -14.95
CA SER A 82 -27.13 42.20 -15.24
C SER A 82 -28.31 41.97 -14.32
N ILE A 83 -28.46 42.92 -13.41
CA ILE A 83 -29.61 43.13 -12.56
C ILE A 83 -30.73 43.77 -13.41
N GLY A 84 -31.90 43.17 -13.42
CA GLY A 84 -33.10 43.77 -13.97
C GLY A 84 -34.29 43.53 -13.02
N TYR A 85 -34.61 44.53 -12.25
CA TYR A 85 -35.90 44.62 -11.54
C TYR A 85 -37.01 44.89 -12.54
N ASP A 86 -38.12 44.17 -12.48
CA ASP A 86 -39.42 44.78 -12.75
C ASP A 86 -40.55 44.08 -11.96
N ASN A 87 -41.29 44.95 -11.28
CA ASN A 87 -42.55 44.70 -10.58
C ASN A 87 -43.69 44.68 -11.62
N ASN A 88 -44.64 43.77 -11.59
CA ASN A 88 -46.07 44.10 -11.33
C ASN A 88 -47.05 42.93 -11.51
N ASN A 89 -47.84 42.80 -10.47
CA ASN A 89 -49.30 42.55 -10.41
C ASN A 89 -50.00 41.31 -11.05
N ASN A 90 -50.58 40.62 -10.08
CA ASN A 90 -52.02 40.19 -10.01
C ASN A 90 -52.56 39.08 -10.88
N ASN A 91 -53.14 38.22 -10.16
CA ASN A 91 -54.37 37.41 -10.35
C ASN A 91 -54.25 35.92 -10.63
N GLY A 92 -54.53 35.23 -9.55
CA GLY A 92 -55.65 34.26 -9.49
C GLY A 92 -55.53 32.99 -10.28
N GLN A 93 -55.26 31.93 -9.64
CA GLN A 93 -56.07 30.68 -9.57
C GLN A 93 -55.21 29.44 -9.33
N ARG A 94 -55.60 28.70 -8.35
CA ARG A 94 -55.35 27.33 -7.97
C ARG A 94 -54.75 26.46 -9.08
N GLN A 95 -53.58 25.88 -8.80
CA GLN A 95 -53.31 24.48 -9.18
C GLN A 95 -52.13 23.90 -8.40
N GLY A 96 -52.39 22.80 -7.71
CA GLY A 96 -51.48 21.69 -7.51
C GLY A 96 -50.18 21.97 -6.82
N GLN A 97 -50.12 21.90 -5.47
CA GLN A 97 -48.88 21.65 -4.73
C GLN A 97 -48.29 20.33 -5.21
N LEU A 98 -47.31 20.43 -6.10
CA LEU A 98 -46.32 19.36 -6.26
C LEU A 98 -45.42 19.44 -5.02
N TYR A 99 -45.64 18.54 -4.08
CA TYR A 99 -44.71 18.31 -3.00
C TYR A 99 -43.36 17.89 -3.60
N SER A 100 -42.40 18.76 -3.56
CA SER A 100 -41.00 18.42 -3.84
C SER A 100 -40.54 17.45 -2.75
N VAL A 101 -40.51 16.18 -3.06
CA VAL A 101 -39.97 15.13 -2.21
C VAL A 101 -38.45 15.07 -2.40
N PHE A 102 -37.79 16.20 -2.22
CA PHE A 102 -36.34 16.22 -2.06
C PHE A 102 -36.03 16.53 -0.60
N PRO A 103 -35.40 15.60 0.13
CA PRO A 103 -34.95 15.88 1.48
C PRO A 103 -33.90 16.97 1.42
N THR A 104 -34.23 18.12 1.97
CA THR A 104 -33.35 19.31 2.11
C THR A 104 -32.27 19.13 3.17
N LYS A 105 -31.63 17.96 3.26
CA LYS A 105 -30.39 17.72 4.03
C LYS A 105 -29.63 16.58 3.43
N SER A 106 -29.08 16.79 2.25
CA SER A 106 -27.89 16.09 1.81
C SER A 106 -26.91 17.17 1.40
N ALA A 107 -26.04 17.53 2.30
CA ALA A 107 -24.89 18.32 1.98
C ALA A 107 -23.93 17.44 1.16
N VAL A 108 -24.27 17.17 -0.08
CA VAL A 108 -23.32 16.75 -1.08
C VAL A 108 -22.49 17.98 -1.37
N VAL A 109 -21.38 18.08 -0.71
CA VAL A 109 -20.38 19.05 -1.06
C VAL A 109 -19.80 18.67 -2.39
N SER A 110 -20.24 19.30 -3.39
CA SER A 110 -19.73 19.13 -4.75
C SER A 110 -19.20 20.45 -5.30
N SER A 111 -18.66 21.30 -4.45
CA SER A 111 -17.84 22.39 -4.92
C SER A 111 -16.36 22.05 -4.71
N VAL A 112 -15.51 22.42 -5.66
CA VAL A 112 -14.04 22.36 -5.53
C VAL A 112 -13.60 23.06 -4.22
N GLN A 113 -14.28 24.14 -3.85
CA GLN A 113 -14.05 24.87 -2.60
C GLN A 113 -14.26 24.00 -1.36
N GLY A 114 -15.34 23.25 -1.27
CA GLY A 114 -15.58 22.38 -0.11
C GLY A 114 -14.62 21.19 -0.04
N LEU A 115 -14.14 20.69 -1.19
CA LEU A 115 -13.08 19.70 -1.20
C LEU A 115 -11.75 20.30 -0.77
N PHE A 116 -11.43 21.50 -1.23
CA PHE A 116 -10.23 22.23 -0.81
C PHE A 116 -10.20 22.43 0.72
N GLU A 117 -11.30 22.91 1.30
CA GLU A 117 -11.42 23.09 2.77
C GLU A 117 -11.26 21.75 3.50
N PHE A 118 -11.87 20.69 2.97
CA PHE A 118 -11.72 19.34 3.52
C PHE A 118 -10.25 18.89 3.47
N ILE A 119 -9.56 19.03 2.34
CA ILE A 119 -8.13 18.70 2.21
C ILE A 119 -7.30 19.45 3.24
N CYS A 120 -7.48 20.77 3.34
CA CYS A 120 -6.71 21.62 4.25
C CYS A 120 -6.93 21.28 5.74
N SER A 121 -8.06 20.65 6.09
CA SER A 121 -8.33 20.18 7.45
C SER A 121 -7.61 18.86 7.79
N GLY A 122 -6.96 18.21 6.82
CA GLY A 122 -6.34 16.90 6.98
C GLY A 122 -5.17 16.89 7.97
N PRO A 123 -5.03 15.82 8.79
CA PRO A 123 -4.00 15.74 9.82
C PRO A 123 -2.58 15.77 9.27
N LEU A 124 -2.34 15.20 8.07
CA LEU A 124 -1.02 15.17 7.46
C LEU A 124 -0.64 16.47 6.74
N ILE A 125 -1.59 17.36 6.43
CA ILE A 125 -1.32 18.59 5.68
C ILE A 125 -0.29 19.46 6.40
N LYS A 126 -0.54 19.76 7.68
CA LYS A 126 0.41 20.53 8.49
C LYS A 126 1.75 19.81 8.68
N LYS A 127 1.70 18.51 8.91
CA LYS A 127 2.89 17.68 9.14
C LYS A 127 3.81 17.63 7.93
N LEU A 128 3.26 17.70 6.73
CA LEU A 128 4.00 17.74 5.47
C LEU A 128 4.40 19.16 5.04
N GLY A 129 4.11 20.18 5.85
CA GLY A 129 4.39 21.57 5.50
C GLY A 129 3.55 22.09 4.33
N LEU A 130 2.41 21.44 4.02
CA LEU A 130 1.50 21.86 2.97
C LEU A 130 0.62 23.02 3.49
N THR A 131 0.87 24.23 3.01
CA THR A 131 0.00 25.38 3.32
C THR A 131 -1.24 25.36 2.43
N PRO A 132 -2.33 26.07 2.84
CA PRO A 132 -3.50 26.21 1.98
C PRO A 132 -3.18 26.75 0.59
N GLU A 133 -2.19 27.64 0.46
CA GLU A 133 -1.76 28.21 -0.82
C GLU A 133 -1.13 27.13 -1.72
N VAL A 134 -0.30 26.25 -1.15
CA VAL A 134 0.31 25.12 -1.88
C VAL A 134 -0.76 24.15 -2.32
N VAL A 135 -1.74 23.85 -1.48
CA VAL A 135 -2.88 23.00 -1.83
C VAL A 135 -3.70 23.64 -2.94
N ALA A 136 -3.98 24.95 -2.86
CA ALA A 136 -4.76 25.67 -3.86
C ALA A 136 -4.09 25.63 -5.24
N VAL A 137 -2.78 25.88 -5.31
CA VAL A 137 -2.00 25.83 -6.58
C VAL A 137 -1.97 24.43 -7.17
N SER A 138 -2.03 23.40 -6.35
CA SER A 138 -1.97 22.00 -6.79
C SER A 138 -3.33 21.28 -6.79
N ILE A 139 -4.44 21.99 -6.65
CA ILE A 139 -5.78 21.40 -6.47
C ILE A 139 -6.17 20.46 -7.61
N ASP A 140 -5.78 20.76 -8.84
CA ASP A 140 -6.05 19.90 -9.99
C ASP A 140 -5.40 18.53 -9.85
N ARG A 141 -4.17 18.48 -9.32
CA ARG A 141 -3.49 17.20 -9.03
C ARG A 141 -4.19 16.41 -7.92
N TRP A 142 -4.71 17.09 -6.89
CA TRP A 142 -5.51 16.44 -5.84
C TRP A 142 -6.78 15.80 -6.41
N LEU A 143 -7.47 16.51 -7.29
CA LEU A 143 -8.67 16.00 -7.97
C LEU A 143 -8.33 14.82 -8.85
N GLU A 144 -7.28 14.93 -9.66
CA GLU A 144 -6.84 13.88 -10.57
C GLU A 144 -6.46 12.59 -9.80
N TYR A 145 -5.65 12.72 -8.76
CA TYR A 145 -5.25 11.56 -7.93
C TYR A 145 -6.43 10.97 -7.16
N GLY A 146 -7.36 11.82 -6.72
CA GLY A 146 -8.62 11.36 -6.15
C GLY A 146 -9.43 10.50 -7.12
N LEU A 147 -9.56 10.92 -8.38
CA LEU A 147 -10.23 10.15 -9.43
C LEU A 147 -9.50 8.83 -9.74
N TYR A 148 -8.18 8.84 -9.81
CA TYR A 148 -7.42 7.61 -10.00
C TYR A 148 -7.66 6.61 -8.85
N LEU A 149 -7.63 7.06 -7.62
CA LEU A 149 -7.90 6.21 -6.45
C LEU A 149 -9.37 5.75 -6.39
N CYS A 150 -10.34 6.59 -6.76
CA CYS A 150 -11.72 6.17 -6.88
C CYS A 150 -11.88 5.03 -7.89
N ARG A 151 -11.23 5.12 -9.04
CA ARG A 151 -11.22 4.04 -10.05
C ARG A 151 -10.56 2.77 -9.51
N LEU A 152 -9.40 2.91 -8.86
CA LEU A 152 -8.67 1.78 -8.27
C LEU A 152 -9.53 1.01 -7.27
N PHE A 153 -10.23 1.72 -6.39
CA PHE A 153 -11.05 1.14 -5.32
C PHE A 153 -12.53 0.96 -5.69
N GLN A 154 -12.89 1.21 -6.94
CA GLN A 154 -14.27 1.11 -7.45
C GLN A 154 -15.26 1.95 -6.64
N LEU A 155 -14.84 3.14 -6.24
CA LEU A 155 -15.64 4.10 -5.49
C LEU A 155 -16.36 5.05 -6.44
N ASN A 156 -17.57 5.48 -6.04
CA ASN A 156 -18.29 6.55 -6.75
C ASN A 156 -17.78 7.90 -6.25
N GLU A 157 -17.05 8.63 -7.10
CA GLU A 157 -16.45 9.93 -6.77
C GLU A 157 -17.46 10.99 -6.37
N LEU A 158 -18.70 10.89 -6.87
CA LEU A 158 -19.77 11.84 -6.54
C LEU A 158 -20.41 11.57 -5.17
N ASN A 159 -20.23 10.36 -4.62
CA ASN A 159 -20.89 9.91 -3.39
C ASN A 159 -19.92 9.26 -2.39
N LEU A 160 -18.73 9.83 -2.27
CA LEU A 160 -17.77 9.35 -1.26
C LEU A 160 -18.29 9.62 0.16
N THR A 161 -18.23 8.58 1.00
CA THR A 161 -18.47 8.74 2.44
C THR A 161 -17.33 9.54 3.09
N VAL A 162 -17.58 10.11 4.27
CA VAL A 162 -16.54 10.88 5.00
C VAL A 162 -15.29 10.03 5.26
N PRO A 163 -15.36 8.76 5.71
CA PRO A 163 -14.18 7.92 5.85
C PRO A 163 -13.45 7.65 4.53
N GLN A 164 -14.18 7.45 3.42
CA GLN A 164 -13.57 7.28 2.11
C GLN A 164 -12.81 8.54 1.67
N LYS A 165 -13.44 9.73 1.82
CA LYS A 165 -12.77 11.01 1.55
C LYS A 165 -11.52 11.19 2.41
N ALA A 166 -11.59 10.88 3.71
CA ALA A 166 -10.46 11.00 4.62
C ALA A 166 -9.30 10.09 4.19
N ARG A 167 -9.59 8.83 3.81
CA ARG A 167 -8.53 7.91 3.33
C ARG A 167 -7.87 8.41 2.06
N LEU A 168 -8.63 8.93 1.09
CA LEU A 168 -8.07 9.44 -0.15
C LEU A 168 -7.30 10.74 0.09
N TYR A 169 -7.96 11.75 0.65
CA TYR A 169 -7.47 13.14 0.67
C TYR A 169 -6.69 13.53 1.92
N HIS A 170 -6.90 12.85 3.04
CA HIS A 170 -6.14 13.10 4.27
C HIS A 170 -5.02 12.09 4.51
N TYR A 171 -4.97 10.98 3.72
CA TYR A 171 -4.00 9.93 3.94
C TYR A 171 -3.23 9.54 2.68
N TYR A 172 -3.86 8.89 1.69
CA TYR A 172 -3.12 8.31 0.56
C TYR A 172 -2.46 9.35 -0.33
N ILE A 173 -3.18 10.40 -0.71
CA ILE A 173 -2.63 11.47 -1.56
C ILE A 173 -1.55 12.28 -0.83
N PRO A 174 -1.71 12.74 0.42
CA PRO A 174 -0.63 13.36 1.17
C PRO A 174 0.62 12.49 1.28
N VAL A 175 0.46 11.19 1.58
CA VAL A 175 1.59 10.25 1.63
C VAL A 175 2.25 10.12 0.26
N PHE A 176 1.48 10.09 -0.83
CA PHE A 176 2.02 10.05 -2.19
C PHE A 176 2.84 11.31 -2.51
N PHE A 177 2.36 12.51 -2.17
CA PHE A 177 3.13 13.74 -2.35
C PHE A 177 4.43 13.73 -1.54
N TRP A 178 4.38 13.21 -0.31
CA TRP A 178 5.60 13.04 0.47
C TRP A 178 6.58 12.09 -0.22
N CYS A 179 6.11 10.96 -0.75
CA CYS A 179 6.98 10.05 -1.51
C CYS A 179 7.58 10.73 -2.76
N GLU A 180 6.82 11.56 -3.47
CA GLU A 180 7.33 12.33 -4.61
C GLU A 180 8.43 13.32 -4.21
N ASP A 181 8.28 13.99 -3.06
CA ASP A 181 9.31 14.86 -2.50
C ASP A 181 10.58 14.06 -2.17
N GLN A 182 10.44 12.91 -1.50
CA GLN A 182 11.58 12.04 -1.17
C GLN A 182 12.29 11.54 -2.43
N ILE A 183 11.56 11.12 -3.47
CA ILE A 183 12.13 10.72 -4.76
C ILE A 183 12.88 11.90 -5.39
N SER A 184 12.33 13.10 -5.34
CA SER A 184 12.95 14.31 -5.91
C SER A 184 14.25 14.66 -5.20
N ARG A 185 14.25 14.59 -3.86
CA ARG A 185 15.47 14.79 -3.02
C ARG A 185 16.53 13.73 -3.33
N HIS A 186 16.14 12.46 -3.33
CA HIS A 186 17.02 11.36 -3.66
C HIS A 186 17.67 11.56 -5.04
N ARG A 187 16.89 11.84 -6.07
CA ARG A 187 17.41 12.08 -7.42
C ARG A 187 18.37 13.29 -7.49
N SER A 188 18.12 14.31 -6.71
CA SER A 188 18.98 15.51 -6.68
C SER A 188 20.39 15.23 -6.19
N MET A 189 20.62 14.16 -5.41
CA MET A 189 21.93 13.73 -4.94
C MET A 189 22.79 13.11 -6.04
N PHE A 190 22.19 12.73 -7.18
CA PHE A 190 22.86 12.04 -8.29
C PHE A 190 22.89 12.88 -9.58
N ARG A 191 23.03 14.21 -9.46
CA ARG A 191 22.83 15.19 -10.56
C ARG A 191 23.54 14.87 -11.86
N ASP A 192 24.68 14.18 -11.81
CA ASP A 192 25.53 13.93 -12.98
C ASP A 192 25.66 12.42 -13.29
N ARG A 193 24.76 11.59 -12.78
CA ARG A 193 24.80 10.15 -13.03
C ARG A 193 23.62 9.71 -13.90
N GLU A 194 23.92 8.92 -14.93
CA GLU A 194 22.90 8.25 -15.74
C GLU A 194 22.19 7.11 -14.99
N ASP A 195 22.94 6.44 -14.09
CA ASP A 195 22.49 5.26 -13.37
C ASP A 195 22.09 5.60 -11.93
N ILE A 196 20.86 6.13 -11.74
CA ILE A 196 20.34 6.45 -10.41
C ILE A 196 19.68 5.21 -9.82
N PRO A 197 20.14 4.69 -8.66
CA PRO A 197 19.44 3.60 -7.99
C PRO A 197 18.03 4.04 -7.55
N PRO A 198 17.04 3.13 -7.54
CA PRO A 198 15.72 3.46 -7.02
C PRO A 198 15.79 3.82 -5.54
N LEU A 199 15.00 4.81 -5.12
CA LEU A 199 14.79 5.10 -3.71
C LEU A 199 14.07 3.93 -3.04
N VAL A 200 14.58 3.43 -1.91
CA VAL A 200 13.89 2.41 -1.12
C VAL A 200 13.12 3.10 0.02
N ILE A 201 11.80 2.99 -0.03
CA ILE A 201 10.91 3.50 1.03
C ILE A 201 10.42 2.34 1.87
N GLY A 202 10.72 2.35 3.18
CA GLY A 202 10.27 1.36 4.14
C GLY A 202 8.91 1.72 4.73
N PHE A 203 7.99 0.76 4.78
CA PHE A 203 6.66 0.90 5.38
C PHE A 203 6.58 -0.01 6.62
N SER A 204 6.65 0.59 7.79
CA SER A 204 6.50 -0.12 9.06
C SER A 204 5.13 0.11 9.64
N ALA A 205 4.38 -0.97 9.86
CA ALA A 205 3.07 -0.86 10.47
C ALA A 205 2.54 -2.21 10.96
N PRO A 206 1.79 -2.25 12.07
CA PRO A 206 1.17 -3.47 12.56
C PRO A 206 0.27 -4.15 11.53
N GLN A 207 0.03 -5.43 11.72
CA GLN A 207 -0.86 -6.20 10.86
C GLN A 207 -2.29 -5.65 10.90
N GLY A 208 -2.98 -5.66 9.75
CA GLY A 208 -4.37 -5.23 9.66
C GLY A 208 -4.60 -3.72 9.59
N CYS A 209 -3.60 -2.86 9.80
CA CYS A 209 -3.73 -1.40 9.75
C CYS A 209 -3.94 -0.81 8.34
N GLY A 210 -3.96 -1.63 7.30
CA GLY A 210 -4.13 -1.18 5.91
C GLY A 210 -2.83 -0.86 5.16
N LYS A 211 -1.67 -1.28 5.69
CA LYS A 211 -0.35 -1.07 5.09
C LYS A 211 -0.27 -1.50 3.61
N THR A 212 -0.65 -2.75 3.31
CA THR A 212 -0.65 -3.29 1.94
C THR A 212 -1.58 -2.51 1.01
N THR A 213 -2.72 -2.03 1.53
CA THR A 213 -3.66 -1.20 0.76
C THR A 213 -3.05 0.16 0.41
N LEU A 214 -2.34 0.79 1.35
CA LEU A 214 -1.61 2.04 1.11
C LEU A 214 -0.53 1.82 0.05
N VAL A 215 0.33 0.80 0.22
CA VAL A 215 1.41 0.47 -0.73
C VAL A 215 0.85 0.21 -2.13
N PHE A 216 -0.28 -0.51 -2.23
CA PHE A 216 -0.96 -0.75 -3.49
C PHE A 216 -1.50 0.53 -4.14
N ALA A 217 -2.06 1.44 -3.34
CA ALA A 217 -2.51 2.75 -3.83
C ALA A 217 -1.35 3.59 -4.36
N LEU A 218 -0.21 3.60 -3.64
CA LEU A 218 0.99 4.33 -4.06
C LEU A 218 1.60 3.74 -5.34
N ASP A 219 1.74 2.42 -5.42
CA ASP A 219 2.22 1.73 -6.61
C ASP A 219 1.36 2.05 -7.84
N TYR A 220 0.03 2.08 -7.67
CA TYR A 220 -0.88 2.47 -8.73
C TYR A 220 -0.69 3.94 -9.13
N LEU A 221 -0.58 4.87 -8.18
CA LEU A 221 -0.34 6.29 -8.46
C LEU A 221 1.01 6.49 -9.15
N PHE A 222 2.06 5.79 -8.76
CA PHE A 222 3.35 5.85 -9.46
C PHE A 222 3.21 5.41 -10.92
N ARG A 223 2.51 4.31 -11.17
CA ARG A 223 2.30 3.81 -12.54
C ARG A 223 1.50 4.77 -13.42
N VAL A 224 0.43 5.37 -12.89
CA VAL A 224 -0.38 6.33 -13.68
C VAL A 224 0.31 7.69 -13.86
N THR A 225 1.38 7.96 -13.10
CA THR A 225 2.25 9.13 -13.24
C THR A 225 3.58 8.81 -13.93
N ASP A 226 3.62 7.68 -14.68
CA ASP A 226 4.77 7.23 -15.49
C ASP A 226 6.06 7.03 -14.68
N ARG A 227 5.93 6.46 -13.48
CA ARG A 227 7.05 6.07 -12.64
C ARG A 227 7.03 4.57 -12.40
N LYS A 228 8.14 3.90 -12.72
CA LYS A 228 8.29 2.47 -12.45
C LYS A 228 8.57 2.25 -10.97
N SER A 229 7.72 1.47 -10.32
CA SER A 229 7.84 1.06 -8.91
C SER A 229 7.90 -0.45 -8.79
N ALA A 230 8.51 -0.92 -7.71
CA ALA A 230 8.47 -2.32 -7.30
C ALA A 230 7.98 -2.43 -5.86
N THR A 231 7.13 -3.41 -5.57
CA THR A 231 6.61 -3.66 -4.22
C THR A 231 7.09 -5.01 -3.73
N ILE A 232 7.63 -5.03 -2.52
CA ILE A 232 8.09 -6.25 -1.85
C ILE A 232 7.75 -6.18 -0.36
N SER A 233 7.41 -7.32 0.23
CA SER A 233 7.08 -7.44 1.64
C SER A 233 8.13 -8.26 2.38
N ILE A 234 8.33 -8.01 3.67
CA ILE A 234 9.12 -8.93 4.51
C ILE A 234 8.54 -10.34 4.51
N ASP A 235 7.22 -10.46 4.32
CA ASP A 235 6.54 -11.76 4.24
C ASP A 235 6.99 -12.58 3.03
N ASP A 236 7.51 -11.95 1.96
CA ASP A 236 8.06 -12.64 0.79
C ASP A 236 9.40 -13.35 1.09
N PHE A 237 9.99 -13.05 2.23
CA PHE A 237 11.27 -13.62 2.69
C PHE A 237 11.13 -14.64 3.82
N TYR A 238 9.92 -15.08 4.17
CA TYR A 238 9.79 -16.15 5.15
C TYR A 238 10.58 -17.41 4.73
N LEU A 239 11.06 -18.13 5.73
CA LEU A 239 11.70 -19.42 5.55
C LEU A 239 10.79 -20.40 4.80
N THR A 240 11.39 -21.35 4.12
CA THR A 240 10.64 -22.49 3.55
C THR A 240 9.93 -23.26 4.67
N ALA A 241 8.91 -24.04 4.32
CA ALA A 241 8.21 -24.89 5.29
C ALA A 241 9.18 -25.81 6.04
N GLU A 242 10.20 -26.34 5.36
CA GLU A 242 11.24 -27.20 5.94
C GLU A 242 12.10 -26.42 6.95
N ASP A 243 12.62 -25.25 6.57
CA ASP A 243 13.50 -24.47 7.43
C ASP A 243 12.75 -23.87 8.62
N GLN A 244 11.46 -23.53 8.44
CA GLN A 244 10.58 -23.14 9.57
C GLN A 244 10.37 -24.32 10.54
N ALA A 245 10.30 -25.56 10.05
CA ALA A 245 10.22 -26.74 10.91
C ALA A 245 11.52 -26.92 11.73
N LYS A 246 12.69 -26.75 11.11
CA LYS A 246 13.99 -26.79 11.81
C LYS A 246 14.10 -25.68 12.87
N LEU A 247 13.63 -24.46 12.57
CA LEU A 247 13.61 -23.35 13.52
C LEU A 247 12.76 -23.71 14.76
N ARG A 248 11.56 -24.27 14.55
CA ARG A 248 10.69 -24.72 15.63
C ARG A 248 11.35 -25.82 16.48
N GLU A 249 11.97 -26.81 15.85
CA GLU A 249 12.66 -27.90 16.53
C GLU A 249 13.87 -27.40 17.35
N ALA A 250 14.57 -26.38 16.88
CA ALA A 250 15.66 -25.75 17.59
C ALA A 250 15.20 -24.87 18.79
N ASN A 251 13.91 -24.53 18.86
CA ASN A 251 13.31 -23.66 19.89
C ASN A 251 12.09 -24.34 20.52
N PRO A 252 12.23 -25.51 21.17
CA PRO A 252 11.11 -26.25 21.72
C PRO A 252 10.39 -25.45 22.80
N GLY A 253 9.06 -25.37 22.71
CA GLY A 253 8.22 -24.62 23.67
C GLY A 253 8.13 -23.11 23.41
N ASN A 254 8.85 -22.56 22.44
CA ASN A 254 8.69 -21.17 22.04
C ASN A 254 7.55 -21.04 21.01
N THR A 255 6.36 -20.68 21.49
CA THR A 255 5.16 -20.54 20.64
C THR A 255 5.27 -19.41 19.61
N LEU A 256 6.13 -18.40 19.87
CA LEU A 256 6.35 -17.26 18.98
C LEU A 256 7.18 -17.64 17.74
N LEU A 257 7.90 -18.77 17.76
CA LEU A 257 8.69 -19.32 16.65
C LEU A 257 8.12 -20.62 16.06
N GLU A 258 6.97 -21.07 16.58
CA GLU A 258 6.33 -22.30 16.11
C GLU A 258 5.87 -22.20 14.66
N VAL A 259 5.39 -21.03 14.27
CA VAL A 259 5.00 -20.68 12.89
C VAL A 259 5.76 -19.44 12.44
N ARG A 260 5.73 -19.19 11.13
CA ARG A 260 6.34 -17.98 10.55
C ARG A 260 5.77 -16.69 11.17
N GLY A 261 6.58 -15.64 11.21
CA GLY A 261 6.14 -14.29 11.60
C GLY A 261 7.21 -13.49 12.31
N ASN A 262 7.66 -13.93 13.46
CA ASN A 262 8.62 -13.21 14.29
C ASN A 262 10.06 -13.29 13.75
N ALA A 263 10.96 -12.43 14.31
CA ALA A 263 12.36 -12.42 13.94
C ALA A 263 13.04 -13.78 14.14
N GLY A 264 13.70 -14.25 13.11
CA GLY A 264 14.27 -15.58 12.99
C GLY A 264 13.54 -16.45 11.95
N SER A 265 12.31 -16.09 11.56
CA SER A 265 11.53 -16.84 10.56
C SER A 265 11.71 -16.32 9.12
N HIS A 266 12.78 -15.57 8.85
CA HIS A 266 13.06 -15.00 7.53
C HIS A 266 14.42 -15.43 7.01
N ASP A 267 14.49 -15.67 5.69
CA ASP A 267 15.74 -15.90 4.95
C ASP A 267 16.40 -14.55 4.67
N LEU A 268 17.24 -14.10 5.60
CA LEU A 268 17.87 -12.79 5.54
C LEU A 268 18.89 -12.71 4.38
N SER A 269 19.60 -13.80 4.08
CA SER A 269 20.56 -13.84 2.96
C SER A 269 19.85 -13.62 1.63
N PHE A 270 18.76 -14.33 1.41
CA PHE A 270 17.92 -14.18 0.23
C PHE A 270 17.30 -12.77 0.11
N SER A 271 16.91 -12.18 1.25
CA SER A 271 16.40 -10.80 1.25
C SER A 271 17.46 -9.77 0.87
N ILE A 272 18.70 -9.92 1.38
CA ILE A 272 19.84 -9.06 1.01
C ILE A 272 20.13 -9.15 -0.49
N GLU A 273 20.19 -10.36 -1.05
CA GLU A 273 20.40 -10.57 -2.48
C GLU A 273 19.29 -9.89 -3.32
N THR A 274 18.04 -10.07 -2.92
CA THR A 274 16.89 -9.50 -3.62
C THR A 274 16.89 -7.96 -3.56
N LEU A 275 17.08 -7.36 -2.39
CA LEU A 275 17.13 -5.90 -2.24
C LEU A 275 18.32 -5.30 -2.98
N THR A 276 19.46 -5.99 -2.95
CA THR A 276 20.65 -5.58 -3.71
C THR A 276 20.41 -5.61 -5.21
N ALA A 277 19.72 -6.65 -5.71
CA ALA A 277 19.36 -6.77 -7.12
C ALA A 277 18.35 -5.70 -7.55
N LEU A 278 17.33 -5.40 -6.73
CA LEU A 278 16.37 -4.33 -6.98
C LEU A 278 17.05 -2.97 -7.14
N ARG A 279 18.02 -2.64 -6.27
CA ARG A 279 18.77 -1.37 -6.35
C ARG A 279 19.62 -1.23 -7.62
N LYS A 280 19.90 -2.33 -8.31
CA LYS A 280 20.65 -2.35 -9.57
C LYS A 280 19.78 -2.21 -10.82
N LEU A 281 18.46 -2.20 -10.71
CA LEU A 281 17.55 -2.03 -11.84
C LEU A 281 17.47 -0.57 -12.30
N THR A 282 18.59 -0.04 -12.79
CA THR A 282 18.79 1.37 -13.15
C THR A 282 18.63 1.65 -14.65
N LYS A 283 18.55 0.62 -15.50
CA LYS A 283 18.50 0.76 -16.97
C LYS A 283 17.32 0.02 -17.57
N GLU A 284 16.87 0.47 -18.72
CA GLU A 284 15.88 -0.24 -19.53
C GLU A 284 16.38 -1.64 -19.92
N GLY A 285 15.45 -2.59 -19.97
CA GLY A 285 15.74 -3.98 -20.32
C GLY A 285 16.35 -4.81 -19.19
N MET A 286 16.80 -4.19 -18.09
CA MET A 286 17.19 -4.93 -16.89
C MET A 286 15.93 -5.47 -16.21
N LYS A 287 15.89 -6.76 -15.95
CA LYS A 287 14.73 -7.45 -15.40
C LYS A 287 15.10 -8.36 -14.25
N MET A 288 14.19 -8.54 -13.31
CA MET A 288 14.28 -9.59 -12.32
C MET A 288 12.90 -10.10 -11.93
N LYS A 289 12.84 -11.29 -11.36
CA LYS A 289 11.63 -11.82 -10.73
C LYS A 289 11.65 -11.52 -9.23
N LEU A 290 10.53 -11.00 -8.72
CA LEU A 290 10.37 -10.75 -7.29
C LEU A 290 9.87 -12.00 -6.57
N PRO A 291 10.50 -12.41 -5.48
CA PRO A 291 10.02 -13.54 -4.70
C PRO A 291 8.59 -13.32 -4.22
N ARG A 292 7.87 -14.42 -4.05
CA ARG A 292 6.55 -14.45 -3.42
C ARG A 292 6.46 -15.62 -2.46
N TYR A 293 5.71 -15.41 -1.40
CA TYR A 293 5.42 -16.43 -0.41
C TYR A 293 3.96 -16.86 -0.49
N ASP A 294 3.74 -18.16 -0.62
CA ASP A 294 2.39 -18.74 -0.61
C ASP A 294 1.97 -19.07 0.82
N LYS A 295 1.19 -18.19 1.42
CA LYS A 295 0.71 -18.33 2.80
C LYS A 295 -0.26 -19.50 2.96
N SER A 296 -0.88 -19.99 1.88
CA SER A 296 -1.88 -21.08 1.89
C SER A 296 -1.26 -22.47 1.80
N ALA A 297 -0.01 -22.57 1.37
CA ALA A 297 0.69 -23.84 1.24
C ALA A 297 0.69 -24.59 2.59
N TYR A 298 0.73 -25.91 2.52
CA TYR A 298 0.77 -26.83 3.66
C TYR A 298 -0.31 -26.55 4.72
N GLY A 299 -1.55 -26.32 4.26
CA GLY A 299 -2.69 -26.07 5.16
C GLY A 299 -2.57 -24.78 5.97
N GLY A 300 -2.00 -23.73 5.36
CA GLY A 300 -1.84 -22.41 5.98
C GLY A 300 -0.48 -22.21 6.68
N ARG A 301 0.37 -23.24 6.75
CA ARG A 301 1.73 -23.08 7.29
C ARG A 301 2.62 -22.22 6.40
N GLY A 302 2.34 -22.23 5.09
CA GLY A 302 3.01 -21.43 4.07
C GLY A 302 4.34 -22.02 3.58
N ASP A 303 4.72 -21.60 2.38
CA ASP A 303 6.02 -21.89 1.78
C ASP A 303 6.38 -20.83 0.75
N ARG A 304 7.64 -20.82 0.33
CA ARG A 304 8.09 -19.99 -0.78
C ARG A 304 7.37 -20.43 -2.07
N ALA A 305 6.76 -19.50 -2.77
CA ALA A 305 6.09 -19.79 -4.02
C ALA A 305 7.11 -20.20 -5.11
N GLU A 306 6.68 -21.06 -6.03
CA GLU A 306 7.49 -21.45 -7.17
C GLU A 306 7.97 -20.24 -7.98
N PRO A 307 9.24 -20.17 -8.42
CA PRO A 307 9.77 -19.04 -9.19
C PRO A 307 9.01 -18.72 -10.48
N SER A 308 8.27 -19.68 -11.02
CA SER A 308 7.37 -19.50 -12.17
C SER A 308 6.23 -18.54 -11.89
N LYS A 309 5.82 -18.43 -10.61
CA LYS A 309 4.73 -17.54 -10.13
C LYS A 309 5.23 -16.16 -9.70
N TRP A 310 6.53 -15.94 -9.68
CA TRP A 310 7.11 -14.67 -9.27
C TRP A 310 6.90 -13.62 -10.36
N PRO A 311 6.33 -12.44 -10.03
CA PRO A 311 6.16 -11.36 -10.99
C PRO A 311 7.51 -10.82 -11.44
N GLU A 312 7.61 -10.46 -12.70
CA GLU A 312 8.77 -9.80 -13.27
C GLU A 312 8.64 -8.30 -13.10
N VAL A 313 9.73 -7.64 -12.72
CA VAL A 313 9.88 -6.19 -12.72
C VAL A 313 11.01 -5.79 -13.64
N GLU A 314 10.86 -4.61 -14.29
CA GLU A 314 11.80 -4.09 -15.26
C GLU A 314 12.24 -2.67 -14.90
N GLY A 315 13.54 -2.43 -14.97
CA GLY A 315 14.15 -1.10 -14.80
C GLY A 315 13.89 -0.13 -15.97
N PRO A 316 14.31 1.14 -15.83
CA PRO A 316 14.83 1.70 -14.60
C PRO A 316 13.72 1.87 -13.55
N LEU A 317 13.96 1.42 -12.34
CA LEU A 317 13.03 1.67 -11.24
C LEU A 317 13.24 3.07 -10.67
N THR A 318 12.15 3.74 -10.33
CA THR A 318 12.18 5.02 -9.60
C THR A 318 12.18 4.79 -8.10
N VAL A 319 11.39 3.81 -7.62
CA VAL A 319 11.16 3.56 -6.21
C VAL A 319 10.90 2.09 -5.94
N VAL A 320 11.38 1.62 -4.79
CA VAL A 320 11.03 0.32 -4.20
C VAL A 320 10.23 0.57 -2.93
N LEU A 321 9.02 0.02 -2.85
CA LEU A 321 8.15 0.07 -1.69
C LEU A 321 8.35 -1.22 -0.90
N PHE A 322 9.09 -1.15 0.19
CA PHE A 322 9.40 -2.30 1.04
C PHE A 322 8.55 -2.25 2.31
N GLU A 323 7.63 -3.18 2.45
CA GLU A 323 6.68 -3.18 3.56
C GLU A 323 6.93 -4.31 4.56
N GLY A 324 6.67 -4.03 5.84
CA GLY A 324 6.72 -5.05 6.88
C GLY A 324 6.08 -4.61 8.19
N TRP A 325 5.63 -5.60 8.97
CA TRP A 325 5.01 -5.31 10.26
C TRP A 325 6.05 -5.05 11.38
N MET A 326 7.28 -5.51 11.18
CA MET A 326 8.38 -5.38 12.15
C MET A 326 9.59 -4.62 11.58
N LEU A 327 9.47 -4.01 10.39
CA LEU A 327 10.53 -3.17 9.84
C LEU A 327 10.89 -2.04 10.81
N GLY A 328 12.19 -1.82 11.01
CA GLY A 328 12.69 -0.79 11.92
C GLY A 328 12.59 -1.13 13.41
N PHE A 329 12.17 -2.35 13.79
CA PHE A 329 12.23 -2.79 15.18
C PHE A 329 13.70 -2.89 15.63
N LYS A 330 13.98 -2.36 16.82
CA LYS A 330 15.32 -2.36 17.42
C LYS A 330 15.38 -3.37 18.56
N PRO A 331 16.45 -4.17 18.65
CA PRO A 331 16.69 -4.98 19.85
C PRO A 331 16.65 -4.13 21.11
N LEU A 332 16.13 -4.72 22.17
CA LEU A 332 16.06 -4.12 23.50
C LEU A 332 16.99 -4.88 24.46
N PRO A 333 17.29 -4.34 25.66
CA PRO A 333 17.96 -5.12 26.68
C PRO A 333 17.16 -6.38 27.00
N THR A 334 17.86 -7.51 27.12
CA THR A 334 17.25 -8.84 27.33
C THR A 334 16.29 -8.88 28.51
N GLU A 335 16.66 -8.21 29.60
CA GLU A 335 15.82 -8.16 30.80
C GLU A 335 14.49 -7.43 30.56
N VAL A 336 14.47 -6.41 29.68
CA VAL A 336 13.26 -5.69 29.33
C VAL A 336 12.31 -6.59 28.56
N VAL A 337 12.78 -7.30 27.53
CA VAL A 337 11.92 -8.18 26.73
C VAL A 337 11.40 -9.36 27.56
N LYS A 338 12.19 -9.89 28.50
CA LYS A 338 11.78 -10.97 29.40
C LYS A 338 10.65 -10.58 30.35
N THR A 339 10.57 -9.31 30.76
CA THR A 339 9.46 -8.86 31.61
C THR A 339 8.13 -8.82 30.85
N ILE A 340 8.17 -8.71 29.51
CA ILE A 340 6.99 -8.69 28.66
C ILE A 340 6.57 -10.12 28.32
N ASP A 341 7.50 -10.91 27.80
CA ASP A 341 7.36 -12.33 27.52
C ASP A 341 8.75 -12.99 27.47
N PRO A 342 9.04 -14.01 28.31
CA PRO A 342 10.33 -14.69 28.27
C PRO A 342 10.69 -15.29 26.91
N GLN A 343 9.72 -15.66 26.09
CA GLN A 343 9.94 -16.22 24.75
C GLN A 343 10.53 -15.20 23.76
N LEU A 344 10.41 -13.91 24.06
CA LEU A 344 11.00 -12.83 23.24
C LEU A 344 12.53 -12.80 23.31
N GLU A 345 13.19 -13.47 24.25
CA GLU A 345 14.67 -13.45 24.35
C GLU A 345 15.33 -13.90 23.04
N VAL A 346 14.89 -15.02 22.48
CA VAL A 346 15.44 -15.54 21.21
C VAL A 346 15.07 -14.62 20.04
N ILE A 347 13.86 -14.12 19.99
CA ILE A 347 13.37 -13.20 18.96
C ILE A 347 14.18 -11.90 18.99
N ASN A 348 14.44 -11.36 20.18
CA ASN A 348 15.22 -10.15 20.36
C ASN A 348 16.67 -10.32 19.91
N LYS A 349 17.28 -11.47 20.16
CA LYS A 349 18.61 -11.82 19.67
C LYS A 349 18.62 -11.96 18.14
N ASN A 350 17.62 -12.64 17.57
CA ASN A 350 17.52 -12.78 16.12
C ASN A 350 17.36 -11.40 15.45
N LEU A 351 16.66 -10.45 16.10
CA LEU A 351 16.41 -9.11 15.58
C LEU A 351 17.71 -8.30 15.34
N GLU A 352 18.80 -8.62 16.00
CA GLU A 352 20.10 -7.96 15.82
C GLU A 352 20.58 -7.99 14.36
N ALA A 353 20.26 -9.06 13.62
CA ALA A 353 20.67 -9.22 12.23
C ALA A 353 19.81 -8.42 11.22
N TYR A 354 18.66 -7.91 11.64
CA TYR A 354 17.68 -7.33 10.71
C TYR A 354 18.04 -5.93 10.23
N TYR A 355 18.78 -5.16 11.03
CA TYR A 355 19.31 -3.88 10.58
C TYR A 355 20.18 -4.05 9.33
N ASP A 356 21.12 -4.97 9.36
CA ASP A 356 22.03 -5.23 8.23
C ASP A 356 21.34 -5.89 7.04
N ALA A 357 20.28 -6.65 7.29
CA ALA A 357 19.54 -7.31 6.23
C ALA A 357 18.53 -6.39 5.52
N TRP A 358 17.91 -5.46 6.24
CA TRP A 358 16.77 -4.67 5.74
C TRP A 358 16.94 -3.18 5.94
N ASP A 359 17.07 -2.71 7.19
CA ASP A 359 16.93 -1.30 7.53
C ASP A 359 17.97 -0.41 6.83
N LYS A 360 19.21 -0.90 6.68
CA LYS A 360 20.27 -0.18 5.95
C LYS A 360 20.01 0.06 4.46
N PHE A 361 19.08 -0.68 3.85
CA PHE A 361 18.67 -0.46 2.46
C PHE A 361 17.64 0.65 2.33
N ILE A 362 16.99 1.03 3.43
CA ILE A 362 15.86 1.96 3.44
C ILE A 362 16.38 3.38 3.67
N GLU A 363 16.06 4.25 2.72
CA GLU A 363 16.52 5.64 2.70
C GLU A 363 15.44 6.62 3.15
N ALA A 364 14.16 6.20 3.09
CA ALA A 364 13.03 6.98 3.59
C ALA A 364 12.02 6.05 4.27
N TRP A 365 11.35 6.54 5.31
CA TRP A 365 10.50 5.71 6.16
C TRP A 365 9.10 6.26 6.30
N ILE A 366 8.11 5.38 6.22
CA ILE A 366 6.74 5.64 6.62
C ILE A 366 6.39 4.68 7.76
N VAL A 367 6.14 5.25 8.94
CA VAL A 367 5.74 4.49 10.13
C VAL A 367 4.28 4.80 10.44
N ILE A 368 3.43 3.79 10.39
CA ILE A 368 2.02 3.91 10.75
C ILE A 368 1.87 3.57 12.23
N LYS A 369 1.48 4.57 13.02
CA LYS A 369 1.26 4.43 14.46
C LYS A 369 -0.17 4.04 14.74
N ILE A 370 -0.34 3.15 15.70
CA ILE A 370 -1.62 2.79 16.32
C ILE A 370 -1.55 3.03 17.81
N LYS A 371 -2.66 3.43 18.41
CA LYS A 371 -2.71 3.71 19.83
C LYS A 371 -2.70 2.43 20.67
N ASP A 372 -3.47 1.44 20.27
CA ASP A 372 -3.62 0.16 20.97
C ASP A 372 -3.31 -1.02 20.04
N PRO A 373 -2.25 -1.80 20.32
CA PRO A 373 -1.95 -3.03 19.56
C PRO A 373 -3.07 -4.07 19.54
N ASN A 374 -4.02 -4.04 20.48
CA ASN A 374 -5.14 -4.97 20.50
C ASN A 374 -6.10 -4.76 19.31
N CYS A 375 -6.07 -3.58 18.64
CA CYS A 375 -6.81 -3.36 17.40
C CYS A 375 -6.46 -4.40 16.31
N VAL A 376 -5.24 -4.95 16.33
CA VAL A 376 -4.80 -5.98 15.38
C VAL A 376 -5.72 -7.20 15.41
N TYR A 377 -6.19 -7.60 16.58
CA TYR A 377 -7.14 -8.70 16.71
C TYR A 377 -8.45 -8.42 15.98
N GLN A 378 -9.04 -7.24 16.25
CA GLN A 378 -10.30 -6.84 15.61
C GLN A 378 -10.15 -6.72 14.10
N TRP A 379 -9.04 -6.14 13.63
CA TRP A 379 -8.77 -6.01 12.21
C TRP A 379 -8.56 -7.33 11.51
N ARG A 380 -7.92 -8.29 12.19
CA ARG A 380 -7.77 -9.64 11.65
C ARG A 380 -9.10 -10.36 11.59
N LEU A 381 -9.88 -10.30 12.67
CA LEU A 381 -11.21 -10.89 12.73
C LEU A 381 -12.13 -10.36 11.64
N GLN A 382 -12.14 -9.03 11.42
CA GLN A 382 -12.91 -8.41 10.31
C GLN A 382 -12.54 -9.00 8.94
N ALA A 383 -11.24 -9.19 8.68
CA ALA A 383 -10.76 -9.77 7.43
C ALA A 383 -11.22 -11.23 7.25
N GLU A 384 -11.12 -12.03 8.30
CA GLU A 384 -11.53 -13.44 8.25
C GLU A 384 -13.07 -13.60 8.13
N VAL A 385 -13.83 -12.76 8.83
CA VAL A 385 -15.30 -12.72 8.70
C VAL A 385 -15.70 -12.37 7.27
N ALA A 386 -15.04 -11.37 6.66
CA ALA A 386 -15.30 -11.01 5.27
C ALA A 386 -14.98 -12.15 4.30
N MET A 387 -13.85 -12.85 4.49
CA MET A 387 -13.48 -14.02 3.68
C MET A 387 -14.51 -15.15 3.79
N ARG A 388 -14.95 -15.47 5.02
CA ARG A 388 -15.97 -16.48 5.25
C ARG A 388 -17.31 -16.11 4.62
N ALA A 389 -17.71 -14.83 4.68
CA ALA A 389 -18.92 -14.33 4.05
C ALA A 389 -18.91 -14.47 2.52
N GLU A 390 -17.72 -14.46 1.90
CA GLU A 390 -17.55 -14.71 0.46
C GLU A 390 -17.42 -16.21 0.11
N GLY A 391 -17.60 -17.10 1.08
CA GLY A 391 -17.47 -18.55 0.88
C GLY A 391 -16.02 -19.03 0.73
N LYS A 392 -15.04 -18.21 1.11
CA LYS A 392 -13.63 -18.56 1.12
C LYS A 392 -13.24 -19.21 2.45
N PRO A 393 -12.24 -20.11 2.48
CA PRO A 393 -11.69 -20.60 3.73
C PRO A 393 -11.12 -19.45 4.54
N GLY A 394 -11.53 -19.34 5.80
CA GLY A 394 -11.06 -18.35 6.76
C GLY A 394 -10.91 -18.98 8.14
N MET A 395 -10.04 -18.40 8.97
CA MET A 395 -9.83 -18.84 10.35
C MET A 395 -11.10 -18.65 11.18
N SER A 396 -11.31 -19.52 12.17
CA SER A 396 -12.30 -19.31 13.23
C SER A 396 -11.88 -18.15 14.13
N ASP A 397 -12.77 -17.70 15.00
CA ASP A 397 -12.47 -16.61 15.92
C ASP A 397 -11.40 -17.01 16.94
N GLU A 398 -11.40 -18.28 17.37
CA GLU A 398 -10.37 -18.86 18.25
C GLU A 398 -9.01 -18.95 17.54
N GLU A 399 -9.00 -19.39 16.27
CA GLU A 399 -7.78 -19.44 15.47
C GLU A 399 -7.20 -18.04 15.21
N VAL A 400 -8.05 -17.03 15.04
CA VAL A 400 -7.62 -15.62 14.94
C VAL A 400 -6.99 -15.16 16.25
N MET A 401 -7.58 -15.53 17.38
CA MET A 401 -7.03 -15.18 18.69
C MET A 401 -5.67 -15.82 18.92
N ASP A 402 -5.52 -17.11 18.63
CA ASP A 402 -4.23 -17.81 18.72
C ASP A 402 -3.20 -17.18 17.77
N PHE A 403 -3.57 -16.92 16.53
CA PHE A 403 -2.70 -16.30 15.54
C PHE A 403 -2.18 -14.92 16.00
N VAL A 404 -3.06 -14.03 16.47
CA VAL A 404 -2.68 -12.66 16.89
C VAL A 404 -1.88 -12.69 18.19
N SER A 405 -2.16 -13.62 19.10
CA SER A 405 -1.44 -13.76 20.38
C SER A 405 0.07 -13.93 20.19
N ARG A 406 0.50 -14.52 19.06
CA ARG A 406 1.91 -14.74 18.71
C ARG A 406 2.67 -13.47 18.30
N TYR A 407 1.96 -12.38 17.98
CA TYR A 407 2.55 -11.10 17.58
C TYR A 407 2.46 -10.03 18.70
N LEU A 408 1.46 -10.12 19.56
CA LEU A 408 1.23 -9.12 20.61
C LEU A 408 2.44 -8.89 21.53
N PRO A 409 3.20 -9.91 21.95
CA PRO A 409 4.40 -9.68 22.77
C PRO A 409 5.42 -8.79 22.05
N ALA A 410 5.66 -9.03 20.76
CA ALA A 410 6.57 -8.22 19.95
C ALA A 410 6.06 -6.78 19.77
N TYR A 411 4.75 -6.58 19.55
CA TYR A 411 4.18 -5.23 19.52
C TYR A 411 4.36 -4.48 20.82
N LYS A 412 4.07 -5.13 21.96
CA LYS A 412 4.23 -4.54 23.29
C LYS A 412 5.69 -4.16 23.58
N ALA A 413 6.63 -4.98 23.11
CA ALA A 413 8.06 -4.74 23.31
C ALA A 413 8.60 -3.62 22.41
N TYR A 414 8.38 -3.70 21.11
CA TYR A 414 9.15 -2.93 20.15
C TYR A 414 8.45 -1.67 19.61
N LEU A 415 7.10 -1.64 19.54
CA LEU A 415 6.37 -0.47 19.04
C LEU A 415 6.63 0.82 19.85
N PRO A 416 6.68 0.79 21.20
CA PRO A 416 6.94 2.01 21.95
C PRO A 416 8.24 2.69 21.55
N LYS A 417 9.31 1.92 21.37
CA LYS A 417 10.61 2.44 20.95
C LYS A 417 10.60 2.91 19.50
N LEU A 418 10.00 2.16 18.60
CA LEU A 418 9.83 2.57 17.21
C LEU A 418 9.06 3.89 17.09
N TYR A 419 8.01 4.07 17.89
CA TYR A 419 7.16 5.26 17.85
C TYR A 419 7.81 6.50 18.49
N SER A 420 8.70 6.31 19.45
CA SER A 420 9.39 7.42 20.13
C SER A 420 10.69 7.83 19.43
N GLU A 421 11.45 6.87 18.88
CA GLU A 421 12.78 7.11 18.32
C GLU A 421 12.86 6.96 16.80
N GLY A 422 11.82 6.43 16.15
CA GLY A 422 11.88 6.02 14.76
C GLY A 422 12.73 4.77 14.52
N PRO A 423 12.82 4.27 13.27
CA PRO A 423 13.68 3.20 12.86
C PRO A 423 15.18 3.52 13.08
N SER A 424 16.02 2.47 13.17
CA SER A 424 17.48 2.66 13.32
C SER A 424 18.07 3.39 12.11
N GLY A 425 18.81 4.47 12.38
CA GLY A 425 19.48 5.24 11.33
C GLY A 425 18.54 6.11 10.49
N SER A 426 17.24 6.21 10.85
CA SER A 426 16.32 7.11 10.16
C SER A 426 16.64 8.58 10.48
N ASP A 427 16.63 9.40 9.41
CA ASP A 427 16.70 10.85 9.54
C ASP A 427 15.26 11.41 9.67
N PRO A 428 15.01 12.35 10.59
CA PRO A 428 13.71 13.00 10.71
C PRO A 428 13.16 13.62 9.42
N GLU A 429 14.03 14.12 8.52
CA GLU A 429 13.62 14.66 7.22
C GLU A 429 13.14 13.59 6.24
N HIS A 430 13.56 12.34 6.45
CA HIS A 430 13.22 11.18 5.66
C HIS A 430 12.27 10.21 6.40
N LEU A 431 11.60 10.70 7.46
CA LEU A 431 10.68 9.92 8.29
C LEU A 431 9.29 10.56 8.34
N LEU A 432 8.29 9.88 7.80
CA LEU A 432 6.90 10.23 7.96
C LEU A 432 6.23 9.28 8.96
N MET A 433 5.78 9.82 10.09
CA MET A 433 4.93 9.09 11.02
C MET A 433 3.47 9.49 10.80
N ALA A 434 2.60 8.54 10.47
CA ALA A 434 1.17 8.72 10.36
C ALA A 434 0.46 7.94 11.47
N GLU A 435 -0.41 8.59 12.22
CA GLU A 435 -1.22 7.93 13.24
C GLU A 435 -2.62 7.66 12.72
N ILE A 436 -3.16 6.47 13.00
CA ILE A 436 -4.50 6.06 12.60
C ILE A 436 -5.32 5.62 13.80
N ASP A 437 -6.65 5.81 13.70
CA ASP A 437 -7.62 5.30 14.66
C ASP A 437 -7.97 3.81 14.44
N GLU A 438 -8.90 3.30 15.22
CA GLU A 438 -9.37 1.92 15.14
C GLU A 438 -10.09 1.62 13.82
N GLU A 439 -10.70 2.61 13.18
CA GLU A 439 -11.30 2.53 11.85
C GLU A 439 -10.28 2.71 10.72
N ARG A 440 -9.00 2.87 11.04
CA ARG A 440 -7.88 3.11 10.10
C ARG A 440 -7.95 4.47 9.40
N ASN A 441 -8.61 5.46 9.99
CA ASN A 441 -8.58 6.83 9.49
C ASN A 441 -7.37 7.57 10.07
N PRO A 442 -6.72 8.44 9.29
CA PRO A 442 -5.62 9.25 9.80
C PRO A 442 -6.14 10.25 10.84
N ILE A 443 -5.43 10.35 11.94
CA ILE A 443 -5.72 11.29 13.01
C ILE A 443 -4.55 12.24 13.24
N LEU A 444 -4.83 13.37 13.88
CA LEU A 444 -3.78 14.26 14.37
C LEU A 444 -3.02 13.50 15.45
N GLY A 445 -1.75 13.18 15.19
CA GLY A 445 -0.89 12.55 16.17
C GLY A 445 -0.73 13.43 17.40
N SER A 446 -0.72 12.79 18.56
CA SER A 446 -0.45 13.41 19.86
C SER A 446 1.02 13.79 19.97
#